data_c17bb58bae17dde757b652b2e6cc2042
#
_entry.id   c17bb58bae17dde757b652b2e6cc2042
#
_cell.length_a   1.000
_cell.length_b   1.000
_cell.length_c   1.000
_cell.angle_alpha   90.00
_cell.angle_beta   90.00
_cell.angle_gamma   90.00
#
_symmetry.space_group_name_H-M   'P 1'
#
loop_
_entity.id
_entity.type
_entity.pdbx_description
1 polymer ?
#
loop_
_entity_poly.entity_id
_entity_poly.type
_entity_poly.pdbx_seq_one_letter_code
_entity_poly.pdbx_strand_id
1 'polypeptide(L)'
;MSIGTNTWVGYEPLYLARDLGLHEGLALRLVELGSTTQAMDALRVGSLDVAGLTLDETLTLLHEGVPISVVWVMNISAGADAVLAQADVPDLASLRGRRIGVEQTALGAYMLDAALRHAGLKAEDVTIVPLPVDEHVSAWSTGAVDALVTFDPPRQMLLDTGARTMFDSRQIPGQIVDVLVARRAALQCCAARIAQLIASQQQALAHLQAQPQDALQRMAPRLGLSPEGVAAALAGMELPDGAANQRLLAGANPPLAQTAGQLMQAMWQQGLLPRQPDLGQLIDDRFAHTSAEQTP
;
A
#
# COMPACT_ATOMS: atom_id res chain seq x y z
N MET A 1 -0.27 10.95 -18.92
CA MET A 1 0.08 9.74 -18.15
C MET A 1 -0.93 9.59 -17.01
N SER A 2 -1.54 8.41 -16.88
CA SER A 2 -2.54 8.10 -15.85
C SER A 2 -1.89 7.36 -14.68
N ILE A 3 -2.17 7.82 -13.46
CA ILE A 3 -1.64 7.27 -12.23
C ILE A 3 -2.81 6.85 -11.35
N GLY A 4 -2.93 5.57 -11.01
CA GLY A 4 -4.01 5.03 -10.18
C GLY A 4 -3.57 4.73 -8.76
N THR A 5 -4.43 5.05 -7.79
CA THR A 5 -4.29 4.60 -6.41
C THR A 5 -5.68 4.32 -5.83
N ASN A 6 -5.75 3.46 -4.84
CA ASN A 6 -6.90 3.42 -3.93
C ASN A 6 -6.74 4.49 -2.83
N THR A 7 -7.74 4.61 -1.98
CA THR A 7 -7.70 5.50 -0.82
C THR A 7 -6.85 4.86 0.28
N TRP A 8 -5.57 5.19 0.26
CA TRP A 8 -4.56 4.77 1.23
C TRP A 8 -3.74 5.99 1.68
N VAL A 9 -3.55 6.16 2.96
CA VAL A 9 -2.87 7.35 3.51
C VAL A 9 -1.40 7.44 3.05
N GLY A 10 -0.75 6.31 2.76
CA GLY A 10 0.62 6.27 2.23
C GLY A 10 0.77 6.81 0.80
N TYR A 11 -0.35 6.99 0.06
CA TYR A 11 -0.34 7.61 -1.27
C TYR A 11 -0.68 9.11 -1.23
N GLU A 12 -1.01 9.66 -0.06
CA GLU A 12 -1.34 11.09 0.10
C GLU A 12 -0.25 12.05 -0.38
N PRO A 13 1.06 11.75 -0.31
CA PRO A 13 2.06 12.65 -0.88
C PRO A 13 1.87 12.96 -2.37
N LEU A 14 1.27 12.06 -3.16
CA LEU A 14 0.91 12.33 -4.56
C LEU A 14 -0.20 13.38 -4.68
N TYR A 15 -1.21 13.29 -3.83
CA TYR A 15 -2.36 14.22 -3.82
C TYR A 15 -1.97 15.55 -3.20
N LEU A 16 -1.15 15.53 -2.16
CA LEU A 16 -0.57 16.76 -1.59
C LEU A 16 0.26 17.50 -2.64
N ALA A 17 1.08 16.80 -3.44
CA ALA A 17 1.82 17.40 -4.54
C ALA A 17 0.89 18.11 -5.54
N ARG A 18 -0.23 17.48 -5.90
CA ARG A 18 -1.25 18.10 -6.74
C ARG A 18 -1.82 19.36 -6.10
N ASP A 19 -2.21 19.30 -4.83
CA ASP A 19 -2.87 20.38 -4.10
C ASP A 19 -1.92 21.54 -3.77
N LEU A 20 -0.60 21.30 -3.80
CA LEU A 20 0.46 22.32 -3.77
C LEU A 20 0.78 22.91 -5.14
N GLY A 21 0.08 22.50 -6.22
CA GLY A 21 0.34 22.97 -7.58
C GLY A 21 1.56 22.36 -8.26
N LEU A 22 2.23 21.38 -7.64
CA LEU A 22 3.46 20.77 -8.17
C LEU A 22 3.24 19.92 -9.43
N HIS A 23 1.99 19.65 -9.79
CA HIS A 23 1.61 18.96 -11.02
C HIS A 23 1.24 19.93 -12.17
N GLU A 24 1.28 21.25 -11.94
CA GLU A 24 0.95 22.22 -12.97
C GLU A 24 1.92 22.11 -14.16
N GLY A 25 1.37 22.11 -15.37
CA GLY A 25 2.15 21.89 -16.60
C GLY A 25 2.60 20.47 -16.86
N LEU A 26 2.45 19.55 -15.90
CA LEU A 26 2.72 18.12 -16.09
C LEU A 26 1.45 17.46 -16.65
N ALA A 27 1.56 16.77 -17.78
CA ALA A 27 0.43 16.01 -18.34
C ALA A 27 0.16 14.73 -17.53
N LEU A 28 -0.19 14.90 -16.24
CA LEU A 28 -0.50 13.85 -15.26
C LEU A 28 -2.00 13.84 -14.95
N ARG A 29 -2.56 12.65 -14.75
CA ARG A 29 -3.94 12.46 -14.29
C ARG A 29 -3.92 11.44 -13.16
N LEU A 30 -4.15 11.88 -11.94
CA LEU A 30 -4.42 11.01 -10.80
C LEU A 30 -5.83 10.43 -10.92
N VAL A 31 -5.95 9.13 -10.74
CA VAL A 31 -7.21 8.36 -10.79
C VAL A 31 -7.36 7.67 -9.45
N GLU A 32 -8.36 8.10 -8.70
CA GLU A 32 -8.74 7.47 -7.44
C GLU A 32 -9.68 6.30 -7.71
N LEU A 33 -9.41 5.16 -7.10
CA LEU A 33 -10.14 3.92 -7.27
C LEU A 33 -10.65 3.44 -5.90
N GLY A 34 -11.77 2.72 -5.89
CA GLY A 34 -12.39 2.27 -4.65
C GLY A 34 -11.59 1.19 -3.91
N SER A 35 -10.76 0.42 -4.64
CA SER A 35 -9.94 -0.64 -4.06
C SER A 35 -8.66 -0.87 -4.86
N THR A 36 -7.69 -1.55 -4.26
CA THR A 36 -6.48 -2.02 -4.95
C THR A 36 -6.80 -3.02 -6.06
N THR A 37 -7.81 -3.86 -5.89
CA THR A 37 -8.29 -4.78 -6.93
C THR A 37 -8.60 -4.03 -8.22
N GLN A 38 -9.30 -2.89 -8.13
CA GLN A 38 -9.59 -2.05 -9.29
C GLN A 38 -8.32 -1.44 -9.91
N ALA A 39 -7.32 -1.07 -9.10
CA ALA A 39 -6.05 -0.56 -9.59
C ALA A 39 -5.26 -1.63 -10.35
N MET A 40 -5.22 -2.86 -9.82
CA MET A 40 -4.62 -4.01 -10.48
C MET A 40 -5.30 -4.31 -11.82
N ASP A 41 -6.63 -4.33 -11.85
CA ASP A 41 -7.42 -4.57 -13.07
C ASP A 41 -7.12 -3.50 -14.15
N ALA A 42 -7.07 -2.24 -13.73
CA ALA A 42 -6.77 -1.14 -14.64
C ALA A 42 -5.34 -1.21 -15.22
N LEU A 43 -4.35 -1.69 -14.44
CA LEU A 43 -3.00 -1.98 -14.92
C LEU A 43 -2.98 -3.17 -15.90
N ARG A 44 -3.71 -4.26 -15.59
CA ARG A 44 -3.82 -5.45 -16.46
C ARG A 44 -4.27 -5.08 -17.86
N VAL A 45 -5.33 -4.29 -17.96
CA VAL A 45 -5.90 -3.89 -19.25
C VAL A 45 -5.22 -2.67 -19.88
N GLY A 46 -4.25 -2.06 -19.20
CA GLY A 46 -3.49 -0.90 -19.72
C GLY A 46 -4.25 0.43 -19.66
N SER A 47 -5.29 0.55 -18.86
CA SER A 47 -6.01 1.80 -18.61
C SER A 47 -5.23 2.77 -17.70
N LEU A 48 -4.31 2.24 -16.91
CA LEU A 48 -3.34 2.99 -16.14
C LEU A 48 -1.93 2.78 -16.68
N ASP A 49 -1.12 3.84 -16.64
CA ASP A 49 0.30 3.83 -16.95
C ASP A 49 1.15 3.48 -15.72
N VAL A 50 0.73 3.97 -14.56
CA VAL A 50 1.41 3.86 -13.28
C VAL A 50 0.37 3.60 -12.19
N ALA A 51 0.72 2.86 -11.14
CA ALA A 51 -0.13 2.71 -9.95
C ALA A 51 0.67 2.60 -8.66
N GLY A 52 0.06 3.00 -7.54
CA GLY A 52 0.45 2.62 -6.19
C GLY A 52 -0.12 1.24 -5.88
N LEU A 53 0.73 0.31 -5.49
CA LEU A 53 0.39 -1.06 -5.10
C LEU A 53 1.31 -1.53 -3.97
N THR A 54 0.91 -2.55 -3.25
CA THR A 54 1.85 -3.27 -2.38
C THR A 54 2.78 -4.18 -3.18
N LEU A 55 3.88 -4.58 -2.57
CA LEU A 55 4.89 -5.43 -3.22
C LEU A 55 4.34 -6.83 -3.57
N ASP A 56 3.48 -7.40 -2.72
CA ASP A 56 2.82 -8.68 -2.97
C ASP A 56 1.81 -8.62 -4.12
N GLU A 57 1.07 -7.53 -4.25
CA GLU A 57 0.18 -7.25 -5.39
C GLU A 57 0.98 -7.07 -6.69
N THR A 58 2.13 -6.41 -6.58
CA THR A 58 3.09 -6.29 -7.69
C THR A 58 3.60 -7.67 -8.13
N LEU A 59 3.95 -8.55 -7.18
CA LEU A 59 4.37 -9.92 -7.46
C LEU A 59 3.25 -10.75 -8.11
N THR A 60 2.01 -10.53 -7.70
CA THR A 60 0.83 -11.16 -8.32
C THR A 60 0.68 -10.75 -9.78
N LEU A 61 0.76 -9.46 -10.10
CA LEU A 61 0.71 -8.96 -11.47
C LEU A 61 1.88 -9.47 -12.33
N LEU A 62 3.08 -9.55 -11.77
CA LEU A 62 4.24 -10.14 -12.46
C LEU A 62 4.04 -11.63 -12.74
N HIS A 63 3.47 -12.38 -11.78
CA HIS A 63 3.10 -13.78 -11.97
C HIS A 63 2.12 -13.97 -13.13
N GLU A 64 1.15 -13.07 -13.28
CA GLU A 64 0.18 -13.03 -14.37
C GLU A 64 0.80 -12.59 -15.71
N GLY A 65 2.05 -12.14 -15.72
CA GLY A 65 2.76 -11.70 -16.91
C GLY A 65 2.49 -10.25 -17.29
N VAL A 66 1.94 -9.44 -16.39
CA VAL A 66 1.76 -8.00 -16.62
C VAL A 66 3.13 -7.32 -16.66
N PRO A 67 3.49 -6.60 -17.74
CA PRO A 67 4.82 -6.04 -17.91
C PRO A 67 4.97 -4.71 -17.13
N ILE A 68 5.26 -4.82 -15.85
CA ILE A 68 5.45 -3.69 -14.90
C ILE A 68 6.83 -3.75 -14.25
N SER A 69 7.29 -2.64 -13.70
CA SER A 69 8.46 -2.57 -12.82
C SER A 69 8.21 -1.54 -11.72
N VAL A 70 8.79 -1.80 -10.54
CA VAL A 70 8.83 -0.85 -9.42
C VAL A 70 9.79 0.27 -9.77
N VAL A 71 9.34 1.51 -9.58
CA VAL A 71 10.13 2.73 -9.83
C VAL A 71 10.40 3.53 -8.56
N TRP A 72 9.64 3.30 -7.49
CA TRP A 72 9.75 4.02 -6.22
C TRP A 72 9.13 3.22 -5.07
N VAL A 73 9.68 3.34 -3.86
CA VAL A 73 9.04 2.88 -2.62
C VAL A 73 8.30 4.06 -2.02
N MET A 74 6.99 3.91 -1.90
CA MET A 74 6.08 4.97 -1.41
C MET A 74 6.06 5.05 0.10
N ASN A 75 5.87 3.90 0.74
CA ASN A 75 5.87 3.76 2.19
C ASN A 75 6.13 2.30 2.60
N ILE A 76 6.43 2.12 3.89
CA ILE A 76 6.56 0.80 4.54
C ILE A 76 5.64 0.82 5.75
N SER A 77 4.70 -0.11 5.82
CA SER A 77 3.74 -0.17 6.91
C SER A 77 4.40 -0.61 8.21
N ALA A 78 4.13 0.14 9.27
CA ALA A 78 4.65 -0.07 10.63
C ALA A 78 3.53 0.14 11.68
N GLY A 79 2.37 -0.48 11.46
CA GLY A 79 1.18 -0.42 12.31
C GLY A 79 -0.09 0.07 11.60
N ALA A 80 0.00 0.54 10.35
CA ALA A 80 -1.13 1.06 9.60
C ALA A 80 -2.03 -0.04 9.00
N ASP A 81 -1.46 -1.22 8.70
CA ASP A 81 -2.23 -2.42 8.38
C ASP A 81 -2.50 -3.23 9.64
N ALA A 82 -3.74 -3.66 9.83
CA ALA A 82 -4.16 -4.32 11.06
C ALA A 82 -5.27 -5.34 10.87
N VAL A 83 -5.33 -6.28 11.80
CA VAL A 83 -6.51 -7.09 12.07
C VAL A 83 -7.24 -6.45 13.24
N LEU A 84 -8.43 -5.93 12.98
CA LEU A 84 -9.34 -5.39 13.99
C LEU A 84 -10.40 -6.41 14.35
N ALA A 85 -10.88 -6.39 15.60
CA ALA A 85 -11.99 -7.21 16.05
C ALA A 85 -12.98 -6.42 16.88
N GLN A 86 -14.22 -6.92 16.95
CA GLN A 86 -15.28 -6.38 17.80
C GLN A 86 -14.86 -6.48 19.27
N ALA A 87 -15.44 -5.62 20.12
CA ALA A 87 -15.07 -5.49 21.53
C ALA A 87 -15.27 -6.79 22.35
N ASP A 88 -16.16 -7.68 21.88
CA ASP A 88 -16.45 -8.99 22.51
C ASP A 88 -15.40 -10.08 22.19
N VAL A 89 -14.48 -9.81 21.27
CA VAL A 89 -13.36 -10.71 20.92
C VAL A 89 -12.16 -10.38 21.82
N PRO A 90 -11.82 -11.20 22.80
CA PRO A 90 -10.81 -10.84 23.81
C PRO A 90 -9.37 -10.93 23.29
N ASP A 91 -9.07 -11.88 22.38
CA ASP A 91 -7.74 -12.14 21.85
C ASP A 91 -7.80 -12.78 20.44
N LEU A 92 -6.64 -12.94 19.79
CA LEU A 92 -6.52 -13.53 18.47
C LEU A 92 -7.00 -14.98 18.40
N ALA A 93 -6.82 -15.80 19.46
CA ALA A 93 -7.25 -17.19 19.47
C ALA A 93 -8.79 -17.30 19.45
N SER A 94 -9.47 -16.28 19.96
CA SER A 94 -10.94 -16.16 19.96
C SER A 94 -11.52 -15.83 18.57
N LEU A 95 -10.70 -15.64 17.55
CA LEU A 95 -11.14 -15.55 16.16
C LEU A 95 -11.60 -16.90 15.61
N ARG A 96 -11.35 -18.03 16.29
CA ARG A 96 -11.84 -19.36 15.89
C ARG A 96 -13.36 -19.35 15.71
N GLY A 97 -13.82 -19.76 14.52
CA GLY A 97 -15.23 -19.79 14.12
C GLY A 97 -15.85 -18.43 13.78
N ARG A 98 -15.07 -17.34 13.87
CA ARG A 98 -15.54 -15.98 13.57
C ARG A 98 -15.48 -15.67 12.07
N ARG A 99 -16.29 -14.69 11.66
CA ARG A 99 -16.31 -14.14 10.29
C ARG A 99 -15.30 -13.02 10.20
N ILE A 100 -14.33 -13.17 9.31
CA ILE A 100 -13.27 -12.17 9.11
C ILE A 100 -13.41 -11.59 7.71
N GLY A 101 -13.71 -10.28 7.63
CA GLY A 101 -13.73 -9.54 6.38
C GLY A 101 -12.30 -9.27 5.90
N VAL A 102 -12.04 -9.50 4.62
CA VAL A 102 -10.72 -9.28 4.03
C VAL A 102 -10.86 -9.01 2.54
N GLU A 103 -10.13 -8.02 2.02
CA GLU A 103 -10.04 -7.80 0.58
C GLU A 103 -9.32 -9.01 -0.06
N GLN A 104 -9.84 -9.48 -1.19
CA GLN A 104 -9.27 -10.62 -1.93
C GLN A 104 -8.02 -10.20 -2.73
N THR A 105 -7.05 -9.60 -2.03
CA THR A 105 -5.71 -9.32 -2.55
C THR A 105 -4.71 -10.21 -1.84
N ALA A 106 -3.49 -10.26 -2.37
CA ALA A 106 -2.40 -10.98 -1.74
C ALA A 106 -2.09 -10.38 -0.36
N LEU A 107 -2.15 -9.04 -0.19
CA LEU A 107 -1.95 -8.35 1.09
C LEU A 107 -2.96 -8.83 2.15
N GLY A 108 -4.26 -8.81 1.83
CA GLY A 108 -5.30 -9.24 2.76
C GLY A 108 -5.08 -10.68 3.24
N ALA A 109 -4.82 -11.59 2.31
CA ALA A 109 -4.52 -13.00 2.62
C ALA A 109 -3.24 -13.16 3.43
N TYR A 110 -2.19 -12.40 3.10
CA TYR A 110 -0.90 -12.45 3.80
C TYR A 110 -1.01 -11.96 5.25
N MET A 111 -1.68 -10.81 5.48
CA MET A 111 -1.93 -10.27 6.81
C MET A 111 -2.78 -11.23 7.66
N LEU A 112 -3.85 -11.79 7.07
CA LEU A 112 -4.70 -12.75 7.77
C LEU A 112 -3.91 -13.99 8.17
N ASP A 113 -3.13 -14.58 7.26
CA ASP A 113 -2.32 -15.76 7.54
C ASP A 113 -1.29 -15.48 8.65
N ALA A 114 -0.62 -14.31 8.61
CA ALA A 114 0.32 -13.92 9.65
C ALA A 114 -0.34 -13.82 11.04
N ALA A 115 -1.53 -13.19 11.12
CA ALA A 115 -2.29 -13.08 12.36
C ALA A 115 -2.76 -14.44 12.87
N LEU A 116 -3.30 -15.29 11.99
CA LEU A 116 -3.77 -16.63 12.35
C LEU A 116 -2.62 -17.51 12.84
N ARG A 117 -1.46 -17.51 12.18
CA ARG A 117 -0.27 -18.24 12.64
C ARG A 117 0.20 -17.77 14.01
N HIS A 118 0.16 -16.45 14.26
CA HIS A 118 0.51 -15.90 15.57
C HIS A 118 -0.43 -16.40 16.68
N ALA A 119 -1.70 -16.67 16.34
CA ALA A 119 -2.70 -17.24 17.23
C ALA A 119 -2.68 -18.79 17.32
N GLY A 120 -1.85 -19.47 16.55
CA GLY A 120 -1.90 -20.92 16.41
C GLY A 120 -3.15 -21.43 15.69
N LEU A 121 -3.75 -20.57 14.83
CA LEU A 121 -4.91 -20.87 14.00
C LEU A 121 -4.50 -21.06 12.55
N LYS A 122 -5.42 -21.64 11.76
CA LYS A 122 -5.31 -21.81 10.32
C LYS A 122 -6.51 -21.15 9.63
N ALA A 123 -6.44 -20.96 8.32
CA ALA A 123 -7.54 -20.41 7.53
C ALA A 123 -8.85 -21.21 7.66
N GLU A 124 -8.76 -22.52 7.82
CA GLU A 124 -9.90 -23.42 8.04
C GLU A 124 -10.61 -23.24 9.41
N ASP A 125 -9.95 -22.59 10.36
CA ASP A 125 -10.49 -22.30 11.68
C ASP A 125 -11.41 -21.08 11.71
N VAL A 126 -11.50 -20.31 10.64
CA VAL A 126 -12.27 -19.05 10.54
C VAL A 126 -13.14 -19.03 9.29
N THR A 127 -14.12 -18.13 9.24
CA THR A 127 -14.93 -17.89 8.04
C THR A 127 -14.42 -16.63 7.35
N ILE A 128 -13.76 -16.78 6.21
CA ILE A 128 -13.27 -15.65 5.41
C ILE A 128 -14.45 -15.07 4.63
N VAL A 129 -14.69 -13.77 4.79
CA VAL A 129 -15.71 -13.00 4.06
C VAL A 129 -14.98 -12.09 3.07
N PRO A 130 -15.03 -12.38 1.76
CA PRO A 130 -14.46 -11.49 0.75
C PRO A 130 -15.15 -10.13 0.78
N LEU A 131 -14.37 -9.06 0.96
CA LEU A 131 -14.90 -7.73 1.19
C LEU A 131 -13.93 -6.68 0.68
N PRO A 132 -14.28 -5.86 -0.32
CA PRO A 132 -13.43 -4.75 -0.77
C PRO A 132 -13.36 -3.67 0.31
N VAL A 133 -12.26 -2.90 0.31
CA VAL A 133 -11.96 -1.97 1.42
C VAL A 133 -12.99 -0.87 1.60
N ASP A 134 -13.62 -0.42 0.53
CA ASP A 134 -14.68 0.61 0.55
C ASP A 134 -15.99 0.11 1.21
N GLU A 135 -16.14 -1.20 1.39
CA GLU A 135 -17.26 -1.83 2.10
C GLU A 135 -16.94 -2.13 3.59
N HIS A 136 -15.70 -2.01 4.05
CA HIS A 136 -15.26 -2.42 5.39
C HIS A 136 -16.08 -1.76 6.51
N VAL A 137 -16.24 -0.43 6.46
CA VAL A 137 -16.96 0.33 7.50
C VAL A 137 -18.44 -0.06 7.56
N SER A 138 -19.07 -0.27 6.40
CA SER A 138 -20.49 -0.66 6.34
C SER A 138 -20.72 -2.10 6.84
N ALA A 139 -19.85 -3.03 6.45
CA ALA A 139 -19.92 -4.43 6.89
C ALA A 139 -19.72 -4.56 8.40
N TRP A 140 -18.81 -3.75 8.97
CA TRP A 140 -18.61 -3.67 10.42
C TRP A 140 -19.84 -3.15 11.14
N SER A 141 -20.40 -2.02 10.70
CA SER A 141 -21.55 -1.37 11.35
C SER A 141 -22.81 -2.24 11.34
N THR A 142 -22.99 -3.05 10.31
CA THR A 142 -24.13 -3.99 10.19
C THR A 142 -23.91 -5.32 10.90
N GLY A 143 -22.72 -5.55 11.49
CA GLY A 143 -22.36 -6.82 12.11
C GLY A 143 -22.22 -7.97 11.11
N ALA A 144 -21.96 -7.69 9.85
CA ALA A 144 -21.73 -8.70 8.83
C ALA A 144 -20.42 -9.48 9.09
N VAL A 145 -19.46 -8.87 9.76
CA VAL A 145 -18.18 -9.45 10.15
C VAL A 145 -17.88 -9.24 11.63
N ASP A 146 -17.11 -10.15 12.22
CA ASP A 146 -16.68 -10.10 13.63
C ASP A 146 -15.27 -9.52 13.78
N ALA A 147 -14.50 -9.59 12.70
CA ALA A 147 -13.16 -9.01 12.56
C ALA A 147 -12.91 -8.55 11.13
N LEU A 148 -11.92 -7.69 10.94
CA LEU A 148 -11.50 -7.17 9.63
C LEU A 148 -9.98 -7.15 9.52
N VAL A 149 -9.45 -7.60 8.41
CA VAL A 149 -8.12 -7.20 7.93
C VAL A 149 -8.31 -5.89 7.18
N THR A 150 -7.74 -4.82 7.68
CA THR A 150 -7.99 -3.47 7.16
C THR A 150 -6.79 -2.56 7.38
N PHE A 151 -6.85 -1.38 6.80
CA PHE A 151 -5.83 -0.34 6.86
C PHE A 151 -6.48 1.06 6.92
N ASP A 152 -5.66 2.11 7.05
CA ASP A 152 -6.17 3.48 7.11
C ASP A 152 -6.64 3.99 5.72
N PRO A 153 -7.75 4.72 5.65
CA PRO A 153 -8.57 5.37 6.69
C PRO A 153 -9.58 4.49 7.43
N PRO A 154 -10.14 3.38 6.84
CA PRO A 154 -11.17 2.58 7.54
C PRO A 154 -10.75 2.11 8.93
N ARG A 155 -9.46 1.76 9.11
CA ARG A 155 -8.91 1.37 10.41
C ARG A 155 -9.15 2.44 11.47
N GLN A 156 -8.80 3.69 11.21
CA GLN A 156 -9.01 4.78 12.18
C GLN A 156 -10.49 4.99 12.47
N MET A 157 -11.33 5.02 11.42
CA MET A 157 -12.78 5.16 11.60
C MET A 157 -13.37 4.07 12.49
N LEU A 158 -12.90 2.82 12.35
CA LEU A 158 -13.37 1.69 13.15
C LEU A 158 -12.86 1.74 14.59
N LEU A 159 -11.61 2.15 14.82
CA LEU A 159 -11.05 2.36 16.15
C LEU A 159 -11.87 3.40 16.94
N ASP A 160 -12.33 4.46 16.28
CA ASP A 160 -13.17 5.49 16.87
C ASP A 160 -14.56 4.95 17.30
N THR A 161 -15.00 3.83 16.73
CA THR A 161 -16.24 3.12 17.12
C THR A 161 -16.03 2.03 18.18
N GLY A 162 -14.80 1.86 18.69
CA GLY A 162 -14.47 0.89 19.73
C GLY A 162 -13.91 -0.44 19.22
N ALA A 163 -13.54 -0.54 17.94
CA ALA A 163 -12.79 -1.68 17.44
C ALA A 163 -11.45 -1.82 18.18
N ARG A 164 -10.97 -3.06 18.31
CA ARG A 164 -9.70 -3.36 18.98
C ARG A 164 -8.70 -3.89 17.98
N THR A 165 -7.48 -3.37 18.00
CA THR A 165 -6.38 -3.93 17.23
C THR A 165 -5.92 -5.24 17.88
N MET A 166 -5.99 -6.33 17.12
CA MET A 166 -5.58 -7.67 17.56
C MET A 166 -4.20 -8.04 17.04
N PHE A 167 -3.85 -7.55 15.86
CA PHE A 167 -2.58 -7.76 15.17
C PHE A 167 -2.32 -6.57 14.26
N ASP A 168 -1.07 -6.19 14.03
CA ASP A 168 -0.72 -5.16 13.06
C ASP A 168 0.66 -5.40 12.42
N SER A 169 0.98 -4.59 11.42
CA SER A 169 2.21 -4.73 10.61
C SER A 169 3.51 -4.56 11.39
N ARG A 170 3.51 -4.02 12.61
CA ARG A 170 4.69 -3.99 13.50
C ARG A 170 5.15 -5.38 13.92
N GLN A 171 4.25 -6.38 13.85
CA GLN A 171 4.55 -7.78 14.16
C GLN A 171 5.16 -8.54 12.97
N ILE A 172 5.16 -7.92 11.79
CA ILE A 172 5.78 -8.39 10.55
C ILE A 172 6.59 -7.26 9.89
N PRO A 173 7.60 -6.71 10.57
CA PRO A 173 8.28 -5.48 10.15
C PRO A 173 8.90 -5.60 8.77
N GLY A 174 8.73 -4.56 7.94
CA GLY A 174 9.30 -4.46 6.60
C GLY A 174 8.70 -5.38 5.55
N GLN A 175 7.62 -6.12 5.86
CA GLN A 175 7.01 -7.07 4.94
C GLN A 175 5.89 -6.45 4.11
N ILE A 176 5.28 -5.37 4.56
CA ILE A 176 4.28 -4.62 3.79
C ILE A 176 4.94 -3.35 3.27
N VAL A 177 5.21 -3.35 1.99
CA VAL A 177 5.90 -2.27 1.28
C VAL A 177 5.02 -1.80 0.14
N ASP A 178 4.63 -0.53 0.16
CA ASP A 178 3.93 0.10 -0.94
C ASP A 178 4.90 0.68 -1.94
N VAL A 179 4.65 0.41 -3.19
CA VAL A 179 5.53 0.79 -4.30
C VAL A 179 4.75 1.50 -5.39
N LEU A 180 5.41 2.41 -6.07
CA LEU A 180 4.94 2.97 -7.33
C LEU A 180 5.43 2.03 -8.45
N VAL A 181 4.50 1.42 -9.16
CA VAL A 181 4.80 0.56 -10.30
C VAL A 181 4.45 1.26 -11.61
N ALA A 182 5.26 1.08 -12.63
CA ALA A 182 5.01 1.61 -13.95
C ALA A 182 4.96 0.47 -14.98
N ARG A 183 4.03 0.56 -15.93
CA ARG A 183 4.04 -0.33 -17.09
C ARG A 183 5.30 -0.09 -17.93
N ARG A 184 5.90 -1.13 -18.46
CA ARG A 184 7.11 -1.00 -19.29
C ARG A 184 6.91 -0.11 -20.51
N ALA A 185 5.70 -0.07 -21.07
CA ALA A 185 5.37 0.88 -22.13
C ALA A 185 5.49 2.34 -21.65
N ALA A 186 5.04 2.64 -20.43
CA ALA A 186 5.16 3.96 -19.82
C ALA A 186 6.62 4.31 -19.51
N LEU A 187 7.44 3.34 -19.09
CA LEU A 187 8.87 3.52 -18.88
C LEU A 187 9.63 3.89 -20.17
N GLN A 188 9.14 3.43 -21.32
CA GLN A 188 9.73 3.72 -22.62
C GLN A 188 9.30 5.08 -23.16
N CYS A 189 8.01 5.42 -23.12
CA CYS A 189 7.49 6.66 -23.70
C CYS A 189 7.61 7.88 -22.77
N CYS A 190 7.57 7.67 -21.48
CA CYS A 190 7.15 8.71 -20.55
C CYS A 190 8.05 8.81 -19.30
N ALA A 191 9.29 8.29 -19.36
CA ALA A 191 10.24 8.25 -18.25
C ALA A 191 10.45 9.63 -17.59
N ALA A 192 10.56 10.70 -18.39
CA ALA A 192 10.67 12.06 -17.85
C ALA A 192 9.47 12.47 -16.99
N ARG A 193 8.25 12.06 -17.37
CA ARG A 193 7.03 12.36 -16.56
C ARG A 193 6.99 11.53 -15.27
N ILE A 194 7.49 10.30 -15.31
CA ILE A 194 7.62 9.47 -14.09
C ILE A 194 8.63 10.12 -13.14
N ALA A 195 9.77 10.60 -13.65
CA ALA A 195 10.75 11.32 -12.85
C ALA A 195 10.15 12.61 -12.23
N GLN A 196 9.38 13.38 -13.00
CA GLN A 196 8.68 14.57 -12.52
C GLN A 196 7.62 14.23 -11.44
N LEU A 197 6.86 13.14 -11.62
CA LEU A 197 5.91 12.66 -10.61
C LEU A 197 6.62 12.32 -9.30
N ILE A 198 7.74 11.58 -9.36
CA ILE A 198 8.53 11.22 -8.16
C ILE A 198 9.13 12.47 -7.51
N ALA A 199 9.67 13.40 -8.30
CA ALA A 199 10.20 14.66 -7.77
C ALA A 199 9.13 15.50 -7.07
N SER A 200 7.91 15.59 -7.64
CA SER A 200 6.79 16.30 -7.00
C SER A 200 6.35 15.65 -5.70
N GLN A 201 6.34 14.33 -5.63
CA GLN A 201 6.06 13.59 -4.39
C GLN A 201 7.12 13.86 -3.32
N GLN A 202 8.40 13.90 -3.67
CA GLN A 202 9.46 14.22 -2.72
C GLN A 202 9.34 15.65 -2.17
N GLN A 203 8.96 16.62 -3.03
CA GLN A 203 8.68 17.99 -2.59
C GLN A 203 7.49 18.04 -1.64
N ALA A 204 6.44 17.24 -1.90
CA ALA A 204 5.31 17.13 -1.00
C ALA A 204 5.68 16.50 0.35
N LEU A 205 6.56 15.49 0.37
CA LEU A 205 7.10 14.93 1.62
C LEU A 205 7.94 15.96 2.38
N ALA A 206 8.77 16.75 1.70
CA ALA A 206 9.52 17.83 2.34
C ALA A 206 8.57 18.92 2.90
N HIS A 207 7.48 19.24 2.19
CA HIS A 207 6.45 20.14 2.71
C HIS A 207 5.75 19.56 3.95
N LEU A 208 5.37 18.28 3.94
CA LEU A 208 4.78 17.60 5.10
C LEU A 208 5.70 17.68 6.33
N GLN A 209 7.00 17.54 6.15
CA GLN A 209 7.98 17.66 7.24
C GLN A 209 8.16 19.11 7.72
N ALA A 210 8.20 20.08 6.80
CA ALA A 210 8.43 21.49 7.12
C ALA A 210 7.18 22.21 7.63
N GLN A 211 6.00 21.83 7.14
CA GLN A 211 4.71 22.47 7.41
C GLN A 211 3.62 21.42 7.70
N PRO A 212 3.78 20.60 8.76
CA PRO A 212 2.89 19.46 9.00
C PRO A 212 1.42 19.86 9.16
N GLN A 213 1.12 20.97 9.80
CA GLN A 213 -0.27 21.41 9.99
C GLN A 213 -0.97 21.73 8.66
N ASP A 214 -0.31 22.46 7.74
CA ASP A 214 -0.87 22.76 6.42
C ASP A 214 -1.06 21.46 5.61
N ALA A 215 -0.05 20.59 5.61
CA ALA A 215 -0.13 19.32 4.89
C ALA A 215 -1.28 18.44 5.39
N LEU A 216 -1.41 18.25 6.72
CA LEU A 216 -2.47 17.45 7.31
C LEU A 216 -3.87 18.03 7.01
N GLN A 217 -4.03 19.36 7.04
CA GLN A 217 -5.30 20.02 6.68
C GLN A 217 -5.67 19.79 5.21
N ARG A 218 -4.69 19.73 4.29
CA ARG A 218 -4.92 19.45 2.87
C ARG A 218 -5.30 18.00 2.60
N MET A 219 -4.66 17.05 3.32
CA MET A 219 -4.91 15.61 3.17
C MET A 219 -6.26 15.18 3.77
N ALA A 220 -6.67 15.79 4.87
CA ALA A 220 -7.81 15.37 5.69
C ALA A 220 -9.13 15.22 4.90
N PRO A 221 -9.54 16.17 4.02
CA PRO A 221 -10.82 16.07 3.31
C PRO A 221 -10.92 14.84 2.40
N ARG A 222 -9.83 14.48 1.71
CA ARG A 222 -9.82 13.32 0.80
C ARG A 222 -9.93 12.01 1.56
N LEU A 223 -9.32 11.93 2.73
CA LEU A 223 -9.32 10.73 3.58
C LEU A 223 -10.59 10.59 4.43
N GLY A 224 -11.41 11.66 4.52
CA GLY A 224 -12.55 11.70 5.42
C GLY A 224 -12.16 11.60 6.91
N LEU A 225 -10.95 12.04 7.26
CA LEU A 225 -10.39 12.06 8.61
C LEU A 225 -10.21 13.50 9.10
N SER A 226 -10.07 13.68 10.42
CA SER A 226 -9.55 14.93 10.96
C SER A 226 -8.04 15.05 10.69
N PRO A 227 -7.44 16.26 10.74
CA PRO A 227 -5.98 16.39 10.63
C PRO A 227 -5.21 15.55 11.67
N GLU A 228 -5.74 15.39 12.87
CA GLU A 228 -5.17 14.52 13.92
C GLU A 228 -5.28 13.05 13.54
N GLY A 229 -6.40 12.64 12.93
CA GLY A 229 -6.58 11.29 12.38
C GLY A 229 -5.59 10.98 11.26
N VAL A 230 -5.34 11.93 10.36
CA VAL A 230 -4.30 11.79 9.32
C VAL A 230 -2.92 11.66 9.95
N ALA A 231 -2.59 12.46 10.97
CA ALA A 231 -1.32 12.36 11.67
C ALA A 231 -1.15 10.98 12.36
N ALA A 232 -2.22 10.48 12.99
CA ALA A 232 -2.21 9.15 13.61
C ALA A 232 -2.01 8.02 12.57
N ALA A 233 -2.65 8.13 11.41
CA ALA A 233 -2.49 7.18 10.32
C ALA A 233 -1.07 7.20 9.74
N LEU A 234 -0.50 8.39 9.49
CA LEU A 234 0.88 8.55 9.01
C LEU A 234 1.92 8.03 10.01
N ALA A 235 1.66 8.11 11.33
CA ALA A 235 2.53 7.55 12.35
C ALA A 235 2.64 6.01 12.31
N GLY A 236 1.73 5.35 11.59
CA GLY A 236 1.73 3.91 11.35
C GLY A 236 2.59 3.46 10.16
N MET A 237 3.42 4.33 9.59
CA MET A 237 4.24 3.99 8.43
C MET A 237 5.55 4.79 8.37
N GLU A 238 6.50 4.26 7.63
CA GLU A 238 7.69 4.97 7.20
C GLU A 238 7.45 5.52 5.79
N LEU A 239 7.83 6.78 5.54
CA LEU A 239 7.76 7.43 4.23
C LEU A 239 9.19 7.66 3.71
N PRO A 240 9.74 6.75 2.90
CA PRO A 240 11.12 6.84 2.42
C PRO A 240 11.34 8.07 1.53
N ASP A 241 12.34 8.86 1.86
CA ASP A 241 12.84 9.96 1.04
C ASP A 241 13.68 9.45 -0.16
N GLY A 242 14.24 10.37 -0.95
CA GLY A 242 15.09 10.03 -2.09
C GLY A 242 16.34 9.24 -1.71
N ALA A 243 16.99 9.57 -0.59
CA ALA A 243 18.17 8.85 -0.12
C ALA A 243 17.82 7.44 0.37
N ALA A 244 16.68 7.28 1.03
CA ALA A 244 16.18 5.96 1.43
C ALA A 244 15.79 5.12 0.20
N ASN A 245 15.11 5.71 -0.78
CA ASN A 245 14.78 5.02 -2.04
C ASN A 245 16.02 4.58 -2.81
N GLN A 246 17.07 5.41 -2.87
CA GLN A 246 18.34 5.03 -3.45
C GLN A 246 18.93 3.78 -2.78
N ARG A 247 18.90 3.73 -1.45
CA ARG A 247 19.38 2.55 -0.69
C ARG A 247 18.52 1.31 -0.93
N LEU A 248 17.20 1.48 -1.07
CA LEU A 248 16.25 0.37 -1.23
C LEU A 248 16.26 -0.23 -2.64
N LEU A 249 16.49 0.60 -3.68
CA LEU A 249 16.29 0.23 -5.08
C LEU A 249 17.58 0.02 -5.86
N ALA A 250 18.70 0.66 -5.48
CA ALA A 250 19.91 0.68 -6.29
C ALA A 250 20.88 -0.45 -5.95
N GLY A 251 21.69 -0.83 -6.94
CA GLY A 251 22.78 -1.81 -6.81
C GLY A 251 22.45 -3.19 -7.36
N ALA A 252 23.43 -4.08 -7.32
CA ALA A 252 23.32 -5.42 -7.92
C ALA A 252 22.36 -6.36 -7.17
N ASN A 253 22.13 -6.12 -5.88
CA ASN A 253 21.20 -6.89 -5.05
C ASN A 253 20.51 -5.95 -4.06
N PRO A 254 19.59 -5.09 -4.52
CA PRO A 254 18.97 -4.08 -3.69
C PRO A 254 18.09 -4.70 -2.60
N PRO A 255 17.98 -4.06 -1.42
CA PRO A 255 17.16 -4.56 -0.30
C PRO A 255 15.71 -4.89 -0.71
N LEU A 256 15.08 -4.08 -1.57
CA LEU A 256 13.73 -4.36 -2.05
C LEU A 256 13.64 -5.68 -2.84
N ALA A 257 14.65 -6.01 -3.64
CA ALA A 257 14.67 -7.30 -4.36
C ALA A 257 14.79 -8.49 -3.40
N GLN A 258 15.54 -8.32 -2.30
CA GLN A 258 15.64 -9.36 -1.25
C GLN A 258 14.30 -9.53 -0.54
N THR A 259 13.66 -8.43 -0.14
CA THR A 259 12.30 -8.45 0.44
C THR A 259 11.30 -9.10 -0.51
N ALA A 260 11.33 -8.73 -1.79
CA ALA A 260 10.46 -9.34 -2.82
C ALA A 260 10.69 -10.86 -2.95
N GLY A 261 11.94 -11.31 -2.93
CA GLY A 261 12.28 -12.73 -2.97
C GLY A 261 11.74 -13.50 -1.77
N GLN A 262 11.87 -12.94 -0.56
CA GLN A 262 11.34 -13.55 0.67
C GLN A 262 9.81 -13.59 0.66
N LEU A 263 9.17 -12.49 0.27
CA LEU A 263 7.71 -12.37 0.17
C LEU A 263 7.16 -13.35 -0.89
N MET A 264 7.77 -13.40 -2.07
CA MET A 264 7.43 -14.35 -3.14
C MET A 264 7.48 -15.80 -2.65
N GLN A 265 8.54 -16.16 -1.91
CA GLN A 265 8.69 -17.49 -1.35
C GLN A 265 7.57 -17.81 -0.33
N ALA A 266 7.23 -16.85 0.54
CA ALA A 266 6.15 -16.99 1.51
C ALA A 266 4.80 -17.14 0.81
N MET A 267 4.48 -16.31 -0.17
CA MET A 267 3.25 -16.37 -0.95
C MET A 267 3.11 -17.69 -1.73
N TRP A 268 4.22 -18.20 -2.29
CA TRP A 268 4.22 -19.48 -2.97
C TRP A 268 3.96 -20.65 -2.00
N GLN A 269 4.60 -20.65 -0.83
CA GLN A 269 4.38 -21.67 0.20
C GLN A 269 2.94 -21.67 0.74
N GLN A 270 2.28 -20.52 0.77
CA GLN A 270 0.91 -20.35 1.19
C GLN A 270 -0.12 -20.61 0.08
N GLY A 271 0.34 -20.91 -1.15
CA GLY A 271 -0.53 -21.14 -2.30
C GLY A 271 -1.15 -19.88 -2.90
N LEU A 272 -0.69 -18.68 -2.47
CA LEU A 272 -1.14 -17.39 -3.01
C LEU A 272 -0.56 -17.12 -4.40
N LEU A 273 0.61 -17.72 -4.71
CA LEU A 273 1.20 -17.72 -6.05
C LEU A 273 1.31 -19.15 -6.56
N PRO A 274 0.64 -19.53 -7.66
CA PRO A 274 0.75 -20.86 -8.27
C PRO A 274 2.16 -21.19 -8.76
N ARG A 275 2.94 -20.18 -9.13
CA ARG A 275 4.35 -20.26 -9.53
C ARG A 275 5.08 -18.97 -9.15
N GLN A 276 6.39 -19.05 -8.98
CA GLN A 276 7.22 -17.90 -8.69
C GLN A 276 7.44 -17.07 -9.98
N PRO A 277 7.17 -15.74 -9.97
CA PRO A 277 7.49 -14.85 -11.09
C PRO A 277 9.01 -14.65 -11.21
N ASP A 278 9.45 -14.27 -12.41
CA ASP A 278 10.81 -13.79 -12.63
C ASP A 278 10.97 -12.36 -12.07
N LEU A 279 11.90 -12.18 -11.15
CA LEU A 279 12.21 -10.89 -10.52
C LEU A 279 13.30 -10.09 -11.26
N GLY A 280 13.87 -10.62 -12.34
CA GLY A 280 15.00 -9.98 -13.05
C GLY A 280 14.69 -8.58 -13.61
N GLN A 281 13.41 -8.22 -13.72
CA GLN A 281 12.95 -6.91 -14.18
C GLN A 281 11.96 -6.26 -13.19
N LEU A 282 11.99 -6.70 -11.93
CA LEU A 282 11.11 -6.15 -10.88
C LEU A 282 11.37 -4.66 -10.65
N ILE A 283 12.63 -4.23 -10.64
CA ILE A 283 13.02 -2.87 -10.27
C ILE A 283 13.60 -2.15 -11.50
N ASP A 284 13.16 -0.91 -11.69
CA ASP A 284 13.81 0.07 -12.56
C ASP A 284 14.39 1.19 -11.70
N ASP A 285 15.67 1.09 -11.36
CA ASP A 285 16.35 1.97 -10.40
C ASP A 285 16.78 3.34 -10.97
N ARG A 286 16.54 3.60 -12.25
CA ARG A 286 16.90 4.88 -12.91
C ARG A 286 16.35 6.10 -12.17
N PHE A 287 15.18 5.96 -11.55
CA PHE A 287 14.50 7.04 -10.84
C PHE A 287 15.04 7.25 -9.42
N ALA A 288 15.71 6.27 -8.84
CA ALA A 288 16.31 6.38 -7.51
C ALA A 288 17.60 7.26 -7.52
N HIS A 289 18.23 7.43 -8.66
CA HIS A 289 19.46 8.21 -8.82
C HIS A 289 19.23 9.71 -9.10
N THR A 290 18.03 10.11 -9.51
CA THR A 290 17.73 11.50 -9.92
C THR A 290 17.63 12.48 -8.75
N SER A 291 17.63 12.01 -7.50
CA SER A 291 17.38 12.85 -6.32
C SER A 291 18.64 13.55 -5.77
N ALA A 292 19.85 13.14 -6.18
CA ALA A 292 21.10 13.65 -5.61
C ALA A 292 21.73 14.83 -6.38
N GLU A 293 21.33 15.11 -7.62
CA GLU A 293 21.98 16.09 -8.49
C GLU A 293 21.21 17.38 -8.76
N GLN A 294 20.01 17.56 -8.19
CA GLN A 294 19.18 18.75 -8.43
C GLN A 294 18.96 19.60 -7.17
N THR A 295 20.01 19.83 -6.40
CA THR A 295 20.01 20.97 -5.46
C THR A 295 20.85 22.07 -6.11
N PRO A 296 20.26 23.25 -6.46
CA PRO A 296 20.99 24.37 -7.00
C PRO A 296 21.88 25.04 -5.96
#